data_38fea60cfdcdf10b6af6f8a69f1ec734
#
_entry.id   38fea60cfdcdf10b6af6f8a69f1ec734
#
_cell.length_a   1.000
_cell.length_b   1.000
_cell.length_c   1.000
_cell.angle_alpha   90.00
_cell.angle_beta   90.00
_cell.angle_gamma   90.00
#
_symmetry.space_group_name_H-M   'P 1'
#
loop_
_entity.id
_entity.type
_entity.pdbx_description
1 polymer ?
#
loop_
_entity_poly.entity_id
_entity_poly.type
_entity_poly.pdbx_seq_one_letter_code
_entity_poly.pdbx_strand_id
1 'polypeptide(L)'
;MNLIDRLNYSYKFVCDNSGNVRINYSKIDEMIDQIRNSSVAYWLDSNPYGLMDMDVESIVNFLFIYHAIGDYCFWGDPKWEIQTDLGTMDGSYAIMYLILNRFKSNNNFEMSPDEFKELLKGNVTIPLFEDRYSNLVEMNNLLKESGKSFYELIKDLNVDSQLFEFIVSNLDYFKDVST
;
A
#
# COMPACT_ATOMS: atom_id res chain seq x y z
N MET A 1 -14.04 -21.22 6.14
CA MET A 1 -14.76 -19.92 6.05
C MET A 1 -13.77 -18.95 5.46
N ASN A 2 -14.03 -18.38 4.29
CA ASN A 2 -13.14 -17.42 3.66
C ASN A 2 -13.10 -16.09 4.43
N LEU A 3 -12.17 -15.18 4.08
CA LEU A 3 -11.98 -13.91 4.78
C LEU A 3 -13.26 -13.05 4.77
N ILE A 4 -13.94 -12.98 3.64
CA ILE A 4 -15.17 -12.19 3.50
C ILE A 4 -16.27 -12.72 4.41
N ASP A 5 -16.43 -14.05 4.50
CA ASP A 5 -17.40 -14.67 5.40
C ASP A 5 -17.06 -14.37 6.87
N ARG A 6 -15.76 -14.39 7.24
CA ARG A 6 -15.30 -14.04 8.60
C ARG A 6 -15.58 -12.58 8.92
N LEU A 7 -15.30 -11.66 8.01
CA LEU A 7 -15.58 -10.23 8.17
C LEU A 7 -17.07 -9.96 8.33
N ASN A 8 -17.89 -10.57 7.46
CA ASN A 8 -19.35 -10.44 7.54
C ASN A 8 -19.91 -11.03 8.86
N TYR A 9 -19.36 -12.17 9.30
CA TYR A 9 -19.74 -12.76 10.58
C TYR A 9 -19.38 -11.84 11.75
N SER A 10 -18.15 -11.32 11.79
CA SER A 10 -17.68 -10.42 12.83
C SER A 10 -18.47 -9.12 12.86
N TYR A 11 -18.72 -8.53 11.69
CA TYR A 11 -19.59 -7.34 11.57
C TYR A 11 -20.97 -7.59 12.11
N LYS A 12 -21.63 -8.69 11.70
CA LYS A 12 -22.96 -9.05 12.17
C LYS A 12 -22.97 -9.29 13.67
N PHE A 13 -21.95 -10.01 14.21
CA PHE A 13 -21.84 -10.26 15.64
C PHE A 13 -21.74 -8.95 16.44
N VAL A 14 -20.92 -7.99 16.00
CA VAL A 14 -20.80 -6.68 16.66
C VAL A 14 -22.11 -5.91 16.59
N CYS A 15 -22.79 -5.88 15.44
CA CYS A 15 -24.08 -5.20 15.30
C CYS A 15 -25.17 -5.79 16.19
N ASP A 16 -25.22 -7.14 16.29
CA ASP A 16 -26.27 -7.84 17.05
C ASP A 16 -26.03 -7.77 18.56
N ASN A 17 -24.78 -7.60 19.03
CA ASN A 17 -24.41 -7.68 20.45
C ASN A 17 -23.96 -6.35 21.07
N SER A 18 -23.81 -5.28 20.30
CA SER A 18 -23.39 -3.98 20.84
C SER A 18 -24.56 -3.23 21.49
N GLY A 19 -24.73 -3.36 22.79
CA GLY A 19 -25.74 -2.62 23.57
C GLY A 19 -25.52 -1.09 23.61
N ASN A 20 -24.29 -0.63 23.30
CA ASN A 20 -23.89 0.77 23.44
C ASN A 20 -23.72 1.50 22.11
N VAL A 21 -23.92 0.84 20.98
CA VAL A 21 -23.82 1.44 19.64
C VAL A 21 -25.22 1.55 19.03
N ARG A 22 -25.60 2.76 18.65
CA ARG A 22 -26.83 3.01 17.91
C ARG A 22 -26.48 3.53 16.53
N ILE A 23 -27.04 2.87 15.50
CA ILE A 23 -26.92 3.34 14.11
C ILE A 23 -27.92 4.49 13.95
N ASN A 24 -27.41 5.67 13.61
CA ASN A 24 -28.25 6.81 13.26
C ASN A 24 -28.51 6.80 11.74
N TYR A 25 -29.60 6.19 11.34
CA TYR A 25 -29.96 6.04 9.91
C TYR A 25 -30.15 7.38 9.19
N SER A 26 -30.64 8.44 9.88
CA SER A 26 -30.75 9.76 9.25
C SER A 26 -29.39 10.37 8.91
N LYS A 27 -28.35 10.04 9.69
CA LYS A 27 -26.98 10.46 9.39
C LYS A 27 -26.35 9.64 8.26
N ILE A 28 -26.76 8.38 8.07
CA ILE A 28 -26.33 7.57 6.94
C ILE A 28 -26.85 8.18 5.63
N ASP A 29 -28.12 8.56 5.58
CA ASP A 29 -28.72 9.20 4.41
C ASP A 29 -28.01 10.52 4.07
N GLU A 30 -27.74 11.36 5.08
CA GLU A 30 -26.99 12.60 4.92
C GLU A 30 -25.57 12.35 4.38
N MET A 31 -24.87 11.33 4.88
CA MET A 31 -23.55 10.94 4.39
C MET A 31 -23.59 10.41 2.94
N ILE A 32 -24.59 9.60 2.61
CA ILE A 32 -24.80 9.11 1.24
C ILE A 32 -24.96 10.28 0.27
N ASP A 33 -25.76 11.28 0.64
CA ASP A 33 -25.96 12.46 -0.20
C ASP A 33 -24.68 13.31 -0.30
N GLN A 34 -23.91 13.44 0.77
CA GLN A 34 -22.59 14.08 0.72
C GLN A 34 -21.63 13.34 -0.20
N ILE A 35 -21.55 12.00 -0.11
CA ILE A 35 -20.69 11.17 -0.97
C ILE A 35 -21.14 11.29 -2.45
N ARG A 36 -22.43 11.23 -2.74
CA ARG A 36 -22.96 11.37 -4.10
C ARG A 36 -22.68 12.74 -4.73
N ASN A 37 -22.64 13.78 -3.91
CA ASN A 37 -22.39 15.15 -4.34
C ASN A 37 -20.92 15.55 -4.26
N SER A 38 -20.07 14.73 -3.65
CA SER A 38 -18.63 14.95 -3.63
C SER A 38 -18.00 14.42 -4.92
N SER A 39 -17.12 15.21 -5.53
CA SER A 39 -16.18 14.69 -6.51
C SER A 39 -15.15 13.86 -5.76
N VAL A 40 -15.14 12.55 -5.96
CA VAL A 40 -14.04 11.71 -5.47
C VAL A 40 -12.84 11.98 -6.38
N ALA A 41 -11.95 12.86 -5.93
CA ALA A 41 -10.66 12.97 -6.56
C ALA A 41 -9.81 11.80 -6.05
N TYR A 42 -9.49 10.86 -6.93
CA TYR A 42 -8.47 9.86 -6.62
C TYR A 42 -7.14 10.57 -6.41
N TRP A 43 -6.34 10.12 -5.43
CA TRP A 43 -5.02 10.69 -5.19
C TRP A 43 -4.12 10.63 -6.45
N LEU A 44 -4.34 9.66 -7.33
CA LEU A 44 -3.67 9.54 -8.64
C LEU A 44 -4.06 10.67 -9.61
N ASP A 45 -5.25 11.28 -9.48
CA ASP A 45 -5.67 12.39 -10.36
C ASP A 45 -4.78 13.63 -10.22
N SER A 46 -4.11 13.76 -9.08
CA SER A 46 -3.12 14.81 -8.85
C SER A 46 -1.78 14.57 -9.54
N ASN A 47 -1.62 13.41 -10.21
CA ASN A 47 -0.38 12.96 -10.85
C ASN A 47 0.86 13.15 -9.95
N PRO A 48 0.89 12.53 -8.74
CA PRO A 48 1.93 12.79 -7.77
C PRO A 48 3.31 12.46 -8.35
N TYR A 49 4.17 13.48 -8.36
CA TYR A 49 5.55 13.38 -8.88
C TYR A 49 5.68 12.86 -10.32
N GLY A 50 4.66 13.02 -11.15
CA GLY A 50 4.64 12.55 -12.53
C GLY A 50 4.51 11.02 -12.65
N LEU A 51 3.87 10.39 -11.69
CA LEU A 51 3.60 8.94 -11.71
C LEU A 51 2.76 8.54 -12.94
N MET A 52 1.73 9.32 -13.24
CA MET A 52 0.81 9.04 -14.34
C MET A 52 1.38 9.34 -15.74
N ASP A 53 2.60 9.90 -15.81
CA ASP A 53 3.31 10.11 -17.08
C ASP A 53 4.01 8.82 -17.58
N MET A 54 4.05 7.78 -16.74
CA MET A 54 4.62 6.48 -17.08
C MET A 54 3.58 5.61 -17.81
N ASP A 55 4.07 4.57 -18.49
CA ASP A 55 3.20 3.55 -19.06
C ASP A 55 2.52 2.69 -17.98
N VAL A 56 1.42 2.02 -18.35
CA VAL A 56 0.59 1.25 -17.41
C VAL A 56 1.37 0.15 -16.70
N GLU A 57 2.25 -0.56 -17.42
CA GLU A 57 3.09 -1.61 -16.83
C GLU A 57 4.00 -1.04 -15.74
N SER A 58 4.67 0.07 -16.04
CA SER A 58 5.53 0.78 -15.09
C SER A 58 4.78 1.27 -13.88
N ILE A 59 3.57 1.83 -14.06
CA ILE A 59 2.71 2.26 -12.95
C ILE A 59 2.33 1.08 -12.05
N VAL A 60 1.90 -0.03 -12.62
CA VAL A 60 1.49 -1.23 -11.85
C VAL A 60 2.68 -1.81 -11.09
N ASN A 61 3.83 -1.95 -11.73
CA ASN A 61 5.05 -2.44 -11.08
C ASN A 61 5.52 -1.50 -9.97
N PHE A 62 5.47 -0.19 -10.19
CA PHE A 62 5.78 0.81 -9.17
C PHE A 62 4.82 0.71 -7.96
N LEU A 63 3.51 0.64 -8.20
CA LEU A 63 2.51 0.55 -7.14
C LEU A 63 2.70 -0.70 -6.30
N PHE A 64 3.07 -1.83 -6.91
CA PHE A 64 3.36 -3.05 -6.18
C PHE A 64 4.53 -2.86 -5.19
N ILE A 65 5.64 -2.27 -5.66
CA ILE A 65 6.80 -1.96 -4.81
C ILE A 65 6.42 -0.95 -3.71
N TYR A 66 5.71 0.10 -4.10
CA TYR A 66 5.28 1.14 -3.18
C TYR A 66 4.41 0.58 -2.04
N HIS A 67 3.42 -0.25 -2.35
CA HIS A 67 2.56 -0.86 -1.35
C HIS A 67 3.30 -1.86 -0.44
N ALA A 68 4.26 -2.61 -0.97
CA ALA A 68 5.09 -3.50 -0.16
C ALA A 68 5.92 -2.75 0.91
N ILE A 69 6.34 -1.52 0.62
CA ILE A 69 7.23 -0.74 1.50
C ILE A 69 6.47 0.38 2.25
N GLY A 70 5.45 0.97 1.62
CA GLY A 70 4.82 2.23 2.04
C GLY A 70 3.61 2.12 2.95
N ASP A 71 2.92 0.98 2.95
CA ASP A 71 1.62 0.82 3.63
C ASP A 71 1.73 0.56 5.14
N TYR A 72 2.75 1.11 5.77
CA TYR A 72 2.98 1.00 7.20
C TYR A 72 2.76 2.30 7.93
N CYS A 73 2.52 2.16 9.22
CA CYS A 73 2.46 3.26 10.16
C CYS A 73 3.79 4.03 10.21
N PHE A 74 3.71 5.36 10.26
CA PHE A 74 4.87 6.25 10.35
C PHE A 74 4.97 6.93 11.73
N TRP A 75 4.37 6.33 12.75
CA TRP A 75 4.30 6.90 14.08
C TRP A 75 5.67 6.84 14.75
N GLY A 76 6.06 7.94 15.36
CA GLY A 76 7.30 8.07 16.10
C GLY A 76 7.44 9.48 16.68
N ASP A 77 8.26 9.60 17.72
CA ASP A 77 8.68 10.87 18.27
C ASP A 77 10.20 10.79 18.51
N PRO A 78 11.03 11.46 17.70
CA PRO A 78 10.62 12.34 16.60
C PRO A 78 10.05 11.58 15.38
N LYS A 79 9.21 12.26 14.61
CA LYS A 79 8.65 11.75 13.36
C LYS A 79 9.76 11.54 12.32
N TRP A 80 9.65 10.47 11.54
CA TRP A 80 10.56 10.24 10.41
C TRP A 80 10.27 11.24 9.28
N GLU A 81 11.31 11.93 8.83
CA GLU A 81 11.26 12.95 7.78
C GLU A 81 12.50 12.86 6.90
N ILE A 82 12.34 13.22 5.64
CA ILE A 82 13.42 13.34 4.67
C ILE A 82 13.55 14.78 4.16
N GLN A 83 14.75 15.16 3.76
CA GLN A 83 14.99 16.43 3.06
C GLN A 83 15.07 16.16 1.57
N THR A 84 14.30 16.89 0.76
CA THR A 84 14.26 16.78 -0.69
C THR A 84 14.42 18.16 -1.33
N ASP A 85 14.55 18.20 -2.64
CA ASP A 85 14.47 19.44 -3.44
C ASP A 85 13.11 20.11 -3.37
N LEU A 86 12.06 19.37 -2.98
CA LEU A 86 10.70 19.89 -2.75
C LEU A 86 10.46 20.34 -1.30
N GLY A 87 11.48 20.25 -0.44
CA GLY A 87 11.42 20.57 0.99
C GLY A 87 11.38 19.33 1.87
N THR A 88 10.98 19.54 3.14
CA THR A 88 10.85 18.43 4.10
C THR A 88 9.58 17.65 3.81
N MET A 89 9.72 16.33 3.74
CA MET A 89 8.61 15.42 3.46
C MET A 89 8.57 14.31 4.51
N ASP A 90 7.38 13.75 4.74
CA ASP A 90 7.14 12.66 5.69
C ASP A 90 6.11 11.64 5.16
N GLY A 91 5.97 10.54 5.89
CA GLY A 91 4.91 9.56 5.67
C GLY A 91 4.95 8.91 4.28
N SER A 92 3.78 8.54 3.81
CA SER A 92 3.61 7.82 2.54
C SER A 92 4.06 8.62 1.33
N TYR A 93 3.92 9.94 1.35
CA TYR A 93 4.39 10.81 0.25
C TYR A 93 5.92 10.83 0.15
N ALA A 94 6.62 10.83 1.28
CA ALA A 94 8.08 10.75 1.29
C ALA A 94 8.57 9.41 0.73
N ILE A 95 7.94 8.29 1.14
CA ILE A 95 8.24 6.96 0.57
C ILE A 95 7.97 6.95 -0.93
N MET A 96 6.83 7.46 -1.37
CA MET A 96 6.48 7.52 -2.79
C MET A 96 7.53 8.27 -3.59
N TYR A 97 7.95 9.43 -3.10
CA TYR A 97 9.00 10.23 -3.75
C TYR A 97 10.31 9.47 -3.88
N LEU A 98 10.78 8.83 -2.81
CA LEU A 98 12.04 8.08 -2.81
C LEU A 98 11.98 6.87 -3.76
N ILE A 99 10.91 6.06 -3.66
CA ILE A 99 10.75 4.86 -4.48
C ILE A 99 10.57 5.24 -5.95
N LEU A 100 9.80 6.29 -6.27
CA LEU A 100 9.57 6.70 -7.65
C LEU A 100 10.84 7.25 -8.30
N ASN A 101 11.66 8.01 -7.57
CA ASN A 101 12.95 8.48 -8.06
C ASN A 101 13.91 7.30 -8.30
N ARG A 102 13.94 6.33 -7.39
CA ARG A 102 14.70 5.10 -7.58
C ARG A 102 14.19 4.32 -8.79
N PHE A 103 12.87 4.12 -8.91
CA PHE A 103 12.24 3.39 -10.02
C PHE A 103 12.56 4.03 -11.38
N LYS A 104 12.49 5.35 -11.48
CA LYS A 104 12.82 6.09 -12.72
C LYS A 104 14.31 6.01 -13.08
N SER A 105 15.18 5.92 -12.11
CA SER A 105 16.63 5.83 -12.33
C SER A 105 17.13 4.40 -12.56
N ASN A 106 16.56 3.47 -11.82
CA ASN A 106 16.88 2.05 -11.85
C ASN A 106 15.73 1.25 -11.22
N ASN A 107 14.98 0.53 -12.01
CA ASN A 107 13.82 -0.27 -11.55
C ASN A 107 14.21 -1.57 -10.83
N ASN A 108 15.49 -1.81 -10.58
CA ASN A 108 15.95 -2.93 -9.76
C ASN A 108 15.85 -2.58 -8.28
N PHE A 109 15.04 -3.34 -7.55
CA PHE A 109 14.84 -3.25 -6.12
C PHE A 109 15.44 -4.45 -5.35
N GLU A 110 16.24 -5.29 -6.01
CA GLU A 110 17.14 -6.21 -5.31
C GLU A 110 18.24 -5.40 -4.64
N MET A 111 18.16 -5.24 -3.34
CA MET A 111 19.12 -4.46 -2.57
C MET A 111 19.40 -5.11 -1.21
N SER A 112 20.61 -4.86 -0.71
CA SER A 112 20.99 -5.24 0.64
C SER A 112 20.26 -4.41 1.70
N PRO A 113 20.25 -4.84 2.98
CA PRO A 113 19.69 -4.03 4.07
C PRO A 113 20.31 -2.63 4.16
N ASP A 114 21.62 -2.52 3.91
CA ASP A 114 22.33 -1.24 3.99
C ASP A 114 21.93 -0.31 2.84
N GLU A 115 21.76 -0.82 1.62
CA GLU A 115 21.26 -0.04 0.48
C GLU A 115 19.82 0.40 0.70
N PHE A 116 18.98 -0.45 1.27
CA PHE A 116 17.59 -0.11 1.62
C PHE A 116 17.54 0.94 2.73
N LYS A 117 18.43 0.82 3.72
CA LYS A 117 18.56 1.81 4.78
C LYS A 117 19.00 3.18 4.24
N GLU A 118 19.92 3.20 3.28
CA GLU A 118 20.34 4.46 2.65
C GLU A 118 19.22 5.05 1.78
N LEU A 119 18.43 4.23 1.07
CA LEU A 119 17.26 4.68 0.32
C LEU A 119 16.23 5.37 1.23
N LEU A 120 15.96 4.82 2.40
CA LEU A 120 14.96 5.33 3.36
C LEU A 120 15.58 6.21 4.45
N LYS A 121 16.78 6.76 4.20
CA LYS A 121 17.50 7.58 5.17
C LYS A 121 16.77 8.90 5.43
N GLY A 122 16.43 9.11 6.69
CA GLY A 122 15.81 10.34 7.18
C GLY A 122 16.54 10.88 8.40
N ASN A 123 15.88 11.79 9.11
CA ASN A 123 16.36 12.36 10.38
C ASN A 123 16.47 11.28 11.49
N VAL A 124 15.62 10.26 11.43
CA VAL A 124 15.64 9.06 12.28
C VAL A 124 15.43 7.82 11.43
N THR A 125 15.62 6.64 12.01
CA THR A 125 15.25 5.38 11.32
C THR A 125 13.75 5.33 11.12
N ILE A 126 13.32 4.98 9.90
CA ILE A 126 11.89 4.82 9.59
C ILE A 126 11.27 3.73 10.48
N PRO A 127 10.07 3.93 11.02
CA PRO A 127 9.38 2.89 11.79
C PRO A 127 9.18 1.60 10.97
N LEU A 128 9.26 0.47 11.64
CA LEU A 128 9.06 -0.87 11.05
C LEU A 128 10.02 -1.15 9.86
N PHE A 129 11.27 -0.70 9.99
CA PHE A 129 12.29 -0.86 8.94
C PHE A 129 12.47 -2.32 8.53
N GLU A 130 12.58 -3.24 9.50
CA GLU A 130 12.81 -4.66 9.23
C GLU A 130 11.61 -5.31 8.52
N ASP A 131 10.39 -4.94 8.90
CA ASP A 131 9.17 -5.42 8.24
C ASP A 131 9.11 -4.93 6.79
N ARG A 132 9.39 -3.66 6.55
CA ARG A 132 9.45 -3.08 5.19
C ARG A 132 10.51 -3.78 4.33
N TYR A 133 11.67 -4.07 4.92
CA TYR A 133 12.73 -4.79 4.22
C TYR A 133 12.36 -6.24 3.94
N SER A 134 11.73 -6.92 4.90
CA SER A 134 11.24 -8.29 4.73
C SER A 134 10.25 -8.39 3.57
N ASN A 135 9.31 -7.43 3.47
CA ASN A 135 8.35 -7.39 2.38
C ASN A 135 8.99 -7.13 1.03
N LEU A 136 10.00 -6.24 0.99
CA LEU A 136 10.77 -6.02 -0.23
C LEU A 136 11.46 -7.30 -0.70
N VAL A 137 12.03 -8.08 0.22
CA VAL A 137 12.68 -9.37 -0.08
C VAL A 137 11.65 -10.39 -0.58
N GLU A 138 10.51 -10.49 0.08
CA GLU A 138 9.43 -11.41 -0.32
C GLU A 138 8.91 -11.09 -1.72
N MET A 139 8.66 -9.82 -2.00
CA MET A 139 8.28 -9.34 -3.33
C MET A 139 9.33 -9.69 -4.40
N ASN A 140 10.60 -9.42 -4.13
CA ASN A 140 11.68 -9.73 -5.06
C ASN A 140 11.80 -11.24 -5.32
N ASN A 141 11.61 -12.08 -4.31
CA ASN A 141 11.62 -13.54 -4.47
C ASN A 141 10.48 -13.99 -5.38
N LEU A 142 9.26 -13.48 -5.19
CA LEU A 142 8.12 -13.77 -6.07
C LEU A 142 8.42 -13.43 -7.55
N LEU A 143 8.95 -12.23 -7.80
CA LEU A 143 9.27 -11.79 -9.16
C LEU A 143 10.41 -12.64 -9.77
N LYS A 144 11.42 -12.97 -8.98
CA LYS A 144 12.56 -13.78 -9.40
C LYS A 144 12.17 -15.23 -9.72
N GLU A 145 11.38 -15.86 -8.86
CA GLU A 145 10.90 -17.23 -9.04
C GLU A 145 9.98 -17.36 -10.25
N SER A 146 9.15 -16.36 -10.48
CA SER A 146 8.25 -16.32 -11.64
C SER A 146 8.96 -15.97 -12.95
N GLY A 147 10.08 -15.26 -12.89
CA GLY A 147 10.77 -14.68 -14.05
C GLY A 147 9.95 -13.62 -14.80
N LYS A 148 8.96 -13.00 -14.12
CA LYS A 148 8.00 -12.06 -14.67
C LYS A 148 7.93 -10.78 -13.86
N SER A 149 7.51 -9.67 -14.50
CA SER A 149 7.10 -8.47 -13.78
C SER A 149 5.77 -8.69 -13.04
N PHE A 150 5.46 -7.85 -12.05
CA PHE A 150 4.17 -7.97 -11.36
C PHE A 150 2.99 -7.74 -12.31
N TYR A 151 3.11 -6.78 -13.20
CA TYR A 151 2.12 -6.56 -14.26
C TYR A 151 1.88 -7.82 -15.08
N GLU A 152 2.94 -8.52 -15.52
CA GLU A 152 2.80 -9.78 -16.27
C GLU A 152 2.15 -10.91 -15.47
N LEU A 153 2.29 -10.91 -14.15
CA LEU A 153 1.64 -11.90 -13.29
C LEU A 153 0.14 -11.66 -13.16
N ILE A 154 -0.31 -10.41 -13.22
CA ILE A 154 -1.71 -10.05 -12.93
C ILE A 154 -2.53 -9.63 -14.15
N LYS A 155 -1.91 -9.27 -15.28
CA LYS A 155 -2.60 -8.69 -16.46
C LYS A 155 -3.75 -9.54 -17.03
N ASP A 156 -3.69 -10.84 -16.83
CA ASP A 156 -4.69 -11.80 -17.33
C ASP A 156 -5.75 -12.17 -16.26
N LEU A 157 -5.68 -11.59 -15.06
CA LEU A 157 -6.68 -11.76 -14.02
C LEU A 157 -7.92 -10.93 -14.38
N ASN A 158 -9.09 -11.58 -14.36
CA ASN A 158 -10.29 -10.99 -14.93
C ASN A 158 -11.21 -10.31 -13.90
N VAL A 159 -10.95 -10.50 -12.60
CA VAL A 159 -11.79 -9.97 -11.53
C VAL A 159 -10.97 -9.63 -10.29
N ASP A 160 -11.41 -8.66 -9.52
CA ASP A 160 -10.74 -8.19 -8.30
C ASP A 160 -10.48 -9.32 -7.28
N SER A 161 -11.39 -10.30 -7.19
CA SER A 161 -11.21 -11.46 -6.31
C SER A 161 -10.02 -12.34 -6.69
N GLN A 162 -9.73 -12.49 -7.99
CA GLN A 162 -8.56 -13.26 -8.46
C GLN A 162 -7.26 -12.53 -8.12
N LEU A 163 -7.23 -11.20 -8.26
CA LEU A 163 -6.09 -10.39 -7.84
C LEU A 163 -5.87 -10.52 -6.33
N PHE A 164 -6.92 -10.39 -5.55
CA PHE A 164 -6.86 -10.54 -4.10
C PHE A 164 -6.35 -11.93 -3.70
N GLU A 165 -6.92 -13.00 -4.26
CA GLU A 165 -6.50 -14.38 -4.01
C GLU A 165 -5.04 -14.61 -4.41
N PHE A 166 -4.61 -14.06 -5.55
CA PHE A 166 -3.23 -14.14 -6.00
C PHE A 166 -2.28 -13.48 -4.99
N ILE A 167 -2.56 -12.26 -4.58
CA ILE A 167 -1.72 -11.50 -3.63
C ILE A 167 -1.63 -12.24 -2.29
N VAL A 168 -2.75 -12.59 -1.69
CA VAL A 168 -2.81 -13.24 -0.36
C VAL A 168 -2.19 -14.65 -0.38
N SER A 169 -2.22 -15.35 -1.52
CA SER A 169 -1.63 -16.67 -1.63
C SER A 169 -0.11 -16.67 -1.80
N ASN A 170 0.45 -15.58 -2.33
CA ASN A 170 1.86 -15.50 -2.68
C ASN A 170 2.69 -14.58 -1.78
N LEU A 171 2.05 -13.69 -1.03
CA LEU A 171 2.72 -12.69 -0.20
C LEU A 171 2.16 -12.72 1.22
N ASP A 172 2.98 -13.11 2.18
CA ASP A 172 2.58 -13.22 3.60
C ASP A 172 2.24 -11.84 4.19
N TYR A 173 2.90 -10.82 3.73
CA TYR A 173 2.68 -9.43 4.10
C TYR A 173 1.22 -8.96 3.91
N PHE A 174 0.56 -9.40 2.85
CA PHE A 174 -0.84 -9.04 2.59
C PHE A 174 -1.85 -9.95 3.31
N LYS A 175 -1.37 -10.94 4.04
CA LYS A 175 -2.21 -11.82 4.84
C LYS A 175 -2.60 -11.17 6.15
N ASP A 176 -3.18 -10.04 6.23
CA ASP A 176 -3.64 -9.36 7.47
C ASP A 176 -4.50 -10.28 8.34
N VAL A 177 -3.92 -11.40 8.74
CA VAL A 177 -4.51 -12.42 9.59
C VAL A 177 -3.80 -12.32 10.92
N SER A 178 -4.33 -11.50 11.83
CA SER A 178 -3.95 -11.62 13.23
C SER A 178 -4.21 -13.06 13.69
N THR A 179 -3.16 -13.77 13.99
CA THR A 179 -3.22 -15.07 14.66
C THR A 179 -3.76 -14.89 16.08
#